data_1c951eb013f1589f7febd5365ecfd9b6
#
_entry.id   1c951eb013f1589f7febd5365ecfd9b6
#
_cell.length_a   1.000
_cell.length_b   1.000
_cell.length_c   1.000
_cell.angle_alpha   90.00
_cell.angle_beta   90.00
_cell.angle_gamma   90.00
#
_symmetry.space_group_name_H-M   'P 1'
#
loop_
_entity.id
_entity.type
_entity.pdbx_description
1 polymer ?
#
loop_
_entity_poly.entity_id
_entity_poly.type
_entity_poly.pdbx_seq_one_letter_code
_entity_poly.pdbx_strand_id
1 'polypeptide(L)'
;MTVLHSVDFFPSGNASVAIEPRLPQADFPEHHHDFHEIVIVEHGTGIHVFNGQPYTITGGTVCFVRDHDRHLYEHTDNLCLTNVLYRSPDRFQFLAGLNQLLPQEQDGQYPSHWRVNHSVLQQVRQLVAQMEQQEGENDLPSPVARSYLCNYCSCCVKAVCRRTWKTAHHVSTCFWPGWRTILPMR
;
A
#
# COMPACT_ATOMS: atom_id res chain seq x y z
N MET A 1 -23.25 0.56 -8.65
CA MET A 1 -21.85 0.53 -8.22
C MET A 1 -21.74 1.36 -6.95
N THR A 2 -21.13 0.81 -5.92
CA THR A 2 -21.03 1.44 -4.60
C THR A 2 -19.81 2.38 -4.57
N VAL A 3 -19.96 3.54 -3.95
CA VAL A 3 -18.86 4.48 -3.67
C VAL A 3 -18.63 4.51 -2.18
N LEU A 4 -17.40 4.31 -1.74
CA LEU A 4 -16.99 4.47 -0.35
C LEU A 4 -16.38 5.85 -0.17
N HIS A 5 -16.88 6.59 0.81
CA HIS A 5 -16.47 7.97 1.02
C HIS A 5 -15.49 8.11 2.17
N SER A 6 -14.45 8.90 1.97
CA SER A 6 -13.41 9.15 2.97
C SER A 6 -13.96 9.66 4.31
N VAL A 7 -15.12 10.34 4.31
CA VAL A 7 -15.78 10.83 5.52
C VAL A 7 -16.18 9.70 6.47
N ASP A 8 -16.41 8.48 5.95
CA ASP A 8 -16.85 7.33 6.74
C ASP A 8 -15.68 6.56 7.36
N PHE A 9 -14.45 6.77 6.86
CA PHE A 9 -13.28 5.99 7.24
C PHE A 9 -12.21 6.78 8.00
N PHE A 10 -12.10 8.07 7.75
CA PHE A 10 -11.08 8.88 8.41
C PHE A 10 -11.63 9.50 9.71
N PRO A 11 -10.94 9.30 10.86
CA PRO A 11 -11.45 9.69 12.17
C PRO A 11 -11.69 11.20 12.32
N SER A 12 -11.01 12.01 11.52
CA SER A 12 -11.24 13.44 11.45
C SER A 12 -11.04 13.98 10.03
N GLY A 13 -11.61 15.15 9.73
CA GLY A 13 -11.42 15.83 8.44
C GLY A 13 -9.95 16.16 8.13
N ASN A 14 -9.10 16.23 9.16
CA ASN A 14 -7.68 16.52 9.06
C ASN A 14 -6.80 15.25 8.99
N ALA A 15 -7.34 14.08 9.33
CA ALA A 15 -6.61 12.83 9.22
C ALA A 15 -6.21 12.59 7.76
N SER A 16 -4.94 12.30 7.54
CA SER A 16 -4.39 12.04 6.19
C SER A 16 -4.26 10.55 5.89
N VAL A 17 -4.23 9.71 6.94
CA VAL A 17 -4.12 8.26 6.90
C VAL A 17 -5.16 7.68 7.84
N ALA A 18 -5.68 6.49 7.53
CA ALA A 18 -6.50 5.69 8.42
C ALA A 18 -6.16 4.21 8.23
N ILE A 19 -6.30 3.42 9.28
CA ILE A 19 -6.04 1.98 9.26
C ILE A 19 -7.36 1.26 9.42
N GLU A 20 -7.63 0.32 8.52
CA GLU A 20 -8.89 -0.40 8.47
C GLU A 20 -8.63 -1.92 8.39
N PRO A 21 -8.61 -2.64 9.54
CA PRO A 21 -8.45 -4.08 9.53
C PRO A 21 -9.73 -4.80 9.09
N ARG A 22 -9.59 -5.85 8.31
CA ARG A 22 -10.64 -6.77 7.87
C ARG A 22 -10.27 -8.19 8.29
N LEU A 23 -10.89 -8.69 9.36
CA LEU A 23 -10.47 -9.90 10.06
C LEU A 23 -11.68 -10.81 10.41
N PRO A 24 -12.25 -11.57 9.48
CA PRO A 24 -11.90 -11.75 8.07
C PRO A 24 -12.58 -10.76 7.12
N GLN A 25 -12.03 -10.63 5.93
CA GLN A 25 -12.66 -9.99 4.78
C GLN A 25 -13.60 -10.99 4.12
N ALA A 26 -14.90 -10.71 4.11
CA ALA A 26 -15.87 -11.45 3.32
C ALA A 26 -15.85 -11.00 1.85
N ASP A 27 -16.53 -11.78 0.99
CA ASP A 27 -16.81 -11.35 -0.38
C ASP A 27 -17.44 -9.96 -0.36
N PHE A 28 -16.97 -9.08 -1.20
CA PHE A 28 -17.41 -7.69 -1.23
C PHE A 28 -17.61 -7.21 -2.67
N PRO A 29 -18.78 -6.63 -2.98
CA PRO A 29 -19.16 -6.28 -4.35
C PRO A 29 -18.26 -5.17 -4.93
N GLU A 30 -18.33 -5.03 -6.26
CA GLU A 30 -17.58 -3.99 -6.96
C GLU A 30 -17.88 -2.59 -6.42
N HIS A 31 -16.80 -1.89 -6.09
CA HIS A 31 -16.84 -0.53 -5.55
C HIS A 31 -15.61 0.26 -5.99
N HIS A 32 -15.65 1.55 -5.74
CA HIS A 32 -14.50 2.45 -5.77
C HIS A 32 -14.63 3.42 -4.57
N HIS A 33 -13.61 4.21 -4.35
CA HIS A 33 -13.55 5.15 -3.23
C HIS A 33 -12.93 6.49 -3.65
N ASP A 34 -13.12 7.53 -2.84
CA ASP A 34 -12.56 8.87 -3.06
C ASP A 34 -11.24 9.11 -2.30
N PHE A 35 -10.53 8.03 -1.98
CA PHE A 35 -9.24 8.00 -1.32
C PHE A 35 -8.36 6.91 -1.94
N HIS A 36 -7.11 6.85 -1.56
CA HIS A 36 -6.18 5.80 -1.98
C HIS A 36 -6.10 4.72 -0.89
N GLU A 37 -5.83 3.48 -1.31
CA GLU A 37 -5.77 2.35 -0.41
C GLU A 37 -4.54 1.49 -0.69
N ILE A 38 -3.89 1.00 0.35
CA ILE A 38 -2.88 -0.04 0.26
C ILE A 38 -3.39 -1.25 1.04
N VAL A 39 -3.71 -2.32 0.33
CA VAL A 39 -4.19 -3.57 0.90
C VAL A 39 -2.99 -4.45 1.26
N ILE A 40 -2.96 -4.95 2.49
CA ILE A 40 -1.96 -5.91 2.98
C ILE A 40 -2.68 -7.19 3.31
N VAL A 41 -2.44 -8.25 2.55
CA VAL A 41 -2.99 -9.57 2.87
C VAL A 41 -2.14 -10.24 3.95
N GLU A 42 -2.73 -10.44 5.12
CA GLU A 42 -2.08 -11.02 6.29
C GLU A 42 -2.02 -12.55 6.20
N HIS A 43 -3.15 -13.17 5.92
CA HIS A 43 -3.30 -14.61 5.67
C HIS A 43 -4.62 -14.91 4.96
N GLY A 44 -4.87 -16.19 4.67
CA GLY A 44 -6.03 -16.64 3.89
C GLY A 44 -5.82 -16.44 2.40
N THR A 45 -6.88 -16.64 1.64
CA THR A 45 -6.88 -16.58 0.18
C THR A 45 -8.16 -15.92 -0.34
N GLY A 46 -8.12 -15.42 -1.56
CA GLY A 46 -9.29 -14.88 -2.27
C GLY A 46 -8.92 -14.46 -3.69
N ILE A 47 -9.91 -14.01 -4.41
CA ILE A 47 -9.75 -13.36 -5.71
C ILE A 47 -10.06 -11.88 -5.53
N HIS A 48 -9.10 -11.03 -5.88
CA HIS A 48 -9.26 -9.58 -5.97
C HIS A 48 -9.40 -9.21 -7.44
N VAL A 49 -10.61 -8.86 -7.86
CA VAL A 49 -10.85 -8.37 -9.22
C VAL A 49 -10.59 -6.86 -9.21
N PHE A 50 -9.57 -6.45 -9.94
CA PHE A 50 -9.09 -5.07 -10.00
C PHE A 50 -9.22 -4.54 -11.43
N ASN A 51 -10.04 -3.52 -11.63
CA ASN A 51 -10.35 -2.96 -12.96
C ASN A 51 -10.75 -4.05 -13.96
N GLY A 52 -11.56 -5.00 -13.51
CA GLY A 52 -12.04 -6.13 -14.31
C GLY A 52 -11.02 -7.27 -14.51
N GLN A 53 -9.82 -7.19 -13.94
CA GLN A 53 -8.80 -8.24 -14.03
C GLN A 53 -8.72 -9.01 -12.70
N PRO A 54 -8.89 -10.35 -12.70
CA PRO A 54 -8.80 -11.16 -11.49
C PRO A 54 -7.35 -11.42 -11.08
N TYR A 55 -7.07 -11.26 -9.80
CA TYR A 55 -5.79 -11.58 -9.17
C TYR A 55 -6.01 -12.51 -7.98
N THR A 56 -5.36 -13.65 -7.95
CA THR A 56 -5.34 -14.50 -6.75
C THR A 56 -4.46 -13.83 -5.70
N ILE A 57 -5.05 -13.54 -4.54
CA ILE A 57 -4.36 -12.93 -3.40
C ILE A 57 -4.21 -13.92 -2.25
N THR A 58 -3.08 -13.88 -1.58
CA THR A 58 -2.75 -14.75 -0.44
C THR A 58 -1.86 -13.99 0.52
N GLY A 59 -1.59 -14.52 1.72
CA GLY A 59 -0.70 -13.90 2.68
C GLY A 59 0.62 -13.40 2.07
N GLY A 60 0.96 -12.14 2.32
CA GLY A 60 2.09 -11.44 1.72
C GLY A 60 1.80 -10.76 0.38
N THR A 61 0.56 -10.81 -0.12
CA THR A 61 0.16 -9.94 -1.23
C THR A 61 -0.03 -8.52 -0.73
N VAL A 62 0.46 -7.54 -1.49
CA VAL A 62 0.23 -6.10 -1.27
C VAL A 62 -0.36 -5.52 -2.53
N CYS A 63 -1.47 -4.78 -2.41
CA CYS A 63 -2.13 -4.14 -3.53
C CYS A 63 -2.17 -2.63 -3.32
N PHE A 64 -2.01 -1.86 -4.40
CA PHE A 64 -2.21 -0.42 -4.39
C PHE A 64 -3.44 -0.09 -5.23
N VAL A 65 -4.42 0.58 -4.62
CA VAL A 65 -5.70 0.95 -5.22
C VAL A 65 -5.81 2.48 -5.19
N ARG A 66 -6.00 3.06 -6.38
CA ARG A 66 -6.16 4.52 -6.51
C ARG A 66 -7.63 4.91 -6.34
N ASP A 67 -7.91 6.16 -6.12
CA ASP A 67 -9.24 6.73 -5.93
C ASP A 67 -10.24 6.51 -7.07
N HIS A 68 -9.77 6.19 -8.28
CA HIS A 68 -10.59 5.90 -9.45
C HIS A 68 -10.58 4.43 -9.87
N ASP A 69 -9.79 3.58 -9.22
CA ASP A 69 -9.76 2.14 -9.51
C ASP A 69 -11.01 1.46 -8.95
N ARG A 70 -11.50 0.45 -9.66
CA ARG A 70 -12.64 -0.37 -9.25
C ARG A 70 -12.14 -1.72 -8.81
N HIS A 71 -12.66 -2.21 -7.71
CA HIS A 71 -12.28 -3.52 -7.23
C HIS A 71 -13.38 -4.21 -6.44
N LEU A 72 -13.25 -5.53 -6.32
CA LEU A 72 -14.12 -6.39 -5.54
C LEU A 72 -13.33 -7.57 -4.97
N TYR A 73 -13.88 -8.22 -3.96
CA TYR A 73 -13.35 -9.47 -3.40
C TYR A 73 -14.38 -10.59 -3.59
N GLU A 74 -13.92 -11.73 -4.10
CA GLU A 74 -14.75 -12.93 -4.27
C GLU A 74 -13.96 -14.19 -3.93
N HIS A 75 -14.67 -15.29 -3.63
CA HIS A 75 -14.09 -16.58 -3.26
C HIS A 75 -13.10 -16.46 -2.08
N THR A 76 -13.45 -15.66 -1.09
CA THR A 76 -12.62 -15.44 0.09
C THR A 76 -12.68 -16.64 1.03
N ASP A 77 -11.48 -17.12 1.44
CA ASP A 77 -11.34 -18.19 2.43
C ASP A 77 -10.38 -17.73 3.54
N ASN A 78 -10.95 -17.46 4.73
CA ASN A 78 -10.22 -16.89 5.87
C ASN A 78 -9.30 -15.73 5.48
N LEU A 79 -9.73 -14.95 4.49
CA LEU A 79 -8.96 -13.82 4.00
C LEU A 79 -8.91 -12.74 5.08
N CYS A 80 -7.75 -12.50 5.64
CA CYS A 80 -7.52 -11.42 6.58
C CYS A 80 -6.56 -10.42 5.96
N LEU A 81 -6.94 -9.16 5.99
CA LEU A 81 -6.16 -8.08 5.42
C LEU A 81 -6.25 -6.82 6.28
N THR A 82 -5.29 -5.95 6.10
CA THR A 82 -5.28 -4.61 6.68
C THR A 82 -5.17 -3.59 5.56
N ASN A 83 -6.09 -2.64 5.55
CA ASN A 83 -6.10 -1.54 4.60
C ASN A 83 -5.45 -0.31 5.23
N VAL A 84 -4.45 0.24 4.56
CA VAL A 84 -3.92 1.56 4.88
C VAL A 84 -4.53 2.54 3.90
N LEU A 85 -5.47 3.31 4.39
CA LEU A 85 -6.19 4.33 3.62
C LEU A 85 -5.41 5.64 3.71
N TYR A 86 -5.29 6.36 2.60
CA TYR A 86 -4.66 7.68 2.61
C TYR A 86 -5.33 8.60 1.61
N ARG A 87 -5.44 9.87 2.00
CA ARG A 87 -5.97 10.91 1.12
C ARG A 87 -4.99 11.21 -0.01
N SER A 88 -5.39 12.02 -0.99
CA SER A 88 -4.55 12.39 -2.12
C SER A 88 -3.09 12.66 -1.71
N PRO A 89 -2.10 12.16 -2.46
CA PRO A 89 -0.68 12.42 -2.23
C PRO A 89 -0.32 13.90 -2.07
N ASP A 90 -1.11 14.81 -2.63
CA ASP A 90 -0.93 16.25 -2.51
C ASP A 90 -1.09 16.76 -1.07
N ARG A 91 -1.81 16.02 -0.23
CA ARG A 91 -1.92 16.30 1.21
C ARG A 91 -0.61 16.05 1.97
N PHE A 92 0.34 15.37 1.35
CA PHE A 92 1.65 15.04 1.91
C PHE A 92 2.76 15.97 1.39
N GLN A 93 2.46 17.23 1.09
CA GLN A 93 3.37 18.22 0.48
C GLN A 93 4.73 18.37 1.20
N PHE A 94 4.77 18.04 2.50
CA PHE A 94 6.03 18.07 3.29
C PHE A 94 6.89 16.80 3.10
N LEU A 95 6.42 15.80 2.36
CA LEU A 95 7.14 14.58 2.04
C LEU A 95 7.52 14.63 0.55
N ALA A 96 8.55 15.40 0.26
CA ALA A 96 9.10 15.45 -1.09
C ALA A 96 9.42 14.02 -1.57
N GLY A 97 8.77 13.59 -2.65
CA GLY A 97 9.02 12.30 -3.28
C GLY A 97 8.06 11.16 -2.91
N LEU A 98 6.98 11.38 -2.15
CA LEU A 98 5.98 10.33 -1.91
C LEU A 98 5.47 9.73 -3.24
N ASN A 99 5.14 10.57 -4.20
CA ASN A 99 4.69 10.13 -5.53
C ASN A 99 5.71 9.23 -6.24
N GLN A 100 7.00 9.36 -5.95
CA GLN A 100 8.05 8.50 -6.50
C GLN A 100 8.12 7.13 -5.80
N LEU A 101 7.53 6.99 -4.62
CA LEU A 101 7.44 5.75 -3.85
C LEU A 101 6.17 4.96 -4.17
N LEU A 102 5.21 5.58 -4.83
CA LEU A 102 3.99 4.93 -5.28
C LEU A 102 4.20 4.28 -6.65
N PRO A 103 3.47 3.20 -6.96
CA PRO A 103 3.49 2.63 -8.29
C PRO A 103 3.17 3.68 -9.35
N GLN A 104 3.93 3.65 -10.45
CA GLN A 104 3.70 4.51 -11.60
C GLN A 104 3.18 3.67 -12.75
N GLU A 105 2.30 4.23 -13.55
CA GLU A 105 1.86 3.61 -14.79
C GLU A 105 3.04 3.43 -15.75
N GLN A 106 3.17 2.25 -16.33
CA GLN A 106 4.19 1.90 -17.29
C GLN A 106 3.53 1.24 -18.50
N ASP A 107 3.77 1.77 -19.70
CA ASP A 107 3.23 1.24 -20.95
C ASP A 107 1.69 1.05 -20.94
N GLY A 108 0.96 1.97 -20.30
CA GLY A 108 -0.49 1.90 -20.15
C GLY A 108 -0.98 0.86 -19.15
N GLN A 109 -0.08 0.29 -18.35
CA GLN A 109 -0.42 -0.65 -17.29
C GLN A 109 -0.02 -0.09 -15.92
N TYR A 110 -0.93 -0.23 -14.96
CA TYR A 110 -0.68 0.11 -13.57
C TYR A 110 -0.34 -1.16 -12.78
N PRO A 111 0.91 -1.33 -12.34
CA PRO A 111 1.29 -2.48 -11.54
C PRO A 111 0.71 -2.34 -10.14
N SER A 112 -0.43 -2.98 -9.90
CA SER A 112 -1.19 -2.83 -8.65
C SER A 112 -0.86 -3.87 -7.60
N HIS A 113 -0.40 -5.07 -8.00
CA HIS A 113 -0.25 -6.22 -7.10
C HIS A 113 1.20 -6.70 -7.02
N TRP A 114 1.67 -6.94 -5.79
CA TRP A 114 3.01 -7.49 -5.51
C TRP A 114 2.94 -8.57 -4.44
N ARG A 115 3.99 -9.37 -4.38
CA ARG A 115 4.22 -10.27 -3.25
C ARG A 115 5.48 -9.89 -2.51
N VAL A 116 5.33 -9.70 -1.21
CA VAL A 116 6.45 -9.49 -0.29
C VAL A 116 6.80 -10.80 0.41
N ASN A 117 8.03 -10.94 0.85
CA ASN A 117 8.44 -12.07 1.66
C ASN A 117 8.03 -11.86 3.13
N HIS A 118 8.14 -12.92 3.94
CA HIS A 118 7.74 -12.89 5.34
C HIS A 118 8.46 -11.79 6.16
N SER A 119 9.75 -11.58 5.94
CA SER A 119 10.51 -10.55 6.67
C SER A 119 9.99 -9.14 6.37
N VAL A 120 9.67 -8.86 5.11
CA VAL A 120 9.09 -7.58 4.71
C VAL A 120 7.67 -7.43 5.26
N LEU A 121 6.87 -8.50 5.23
CA LEU A 121 5.53 -8.47 5.81
C LEU A 121 5.57 -8.14 7.31
N GLN A 122 6.53 -8.69 8.06
CA GLN A 122 6.71 -8.34 9.47
C GLN A 122 7.09 -6.85 9.67
N GLN A 123 7.97 -6.32 8.84
CA GLN A 123 8.32 -4.90 8.89
C GLN A 123 7.11 -4.00 8.59
N VAL A 124 6.31 -4.39 7.60
CA VAL A 124 5.07 -3.71 7.24
C VAL A 124 4.09 -3.69 8.41
N ARG A 125 3.87 -4.83 9.06
CA ARG A 125 3.01 -4.94 10.26
C ARG A 125 3.47 -4.03 11.39
N GLN A 126 4.77 -3.95 11.65
CA GLN A 126 5.32 -3.06 12.67
C GLN A 126 5.05 -1.58 12.33
N LEU A 127 5.20 -1.19 11.06
CA LEU A 127 4.92 0.18 10.63
C LEU A 127 3.43 0.52 10.74
N VAL A 128 2.54 -0.41 10.39
CA VAL A 128 1.09 -0.25 10.54
C VAL A 128 0.73 -0.07 12.02
N ALA A 129 1.22 -0.95 12.90
CA ALA A 129 0.97 -0.83 14.35
C ALA A 129 1.48 0.51 14.93
N GLN A 130 2.59 1.02 14.43
CA GLN A 130 3.09 2.34 14.84
C GLN A 130 2.20 3.48 14.32
N MET A 131 1.63 3.35 13.12
CA MET A 131 0.67 4.34 12.60
C MET A 131 -0.62 4.36 13.43
N GLU A 132 -1.17 3.19 13.78
CA GLU A 132 -2.37 3.07 14.63
C GLU A 132 -2.19 3.75 16.01
N GLN A 133 -1.03 3.57 16.63
CA GLN A 133 -0.72 4.20 17.91
C GLN A 133 -0.71 5.73 17.84
N GLN A 134 -0.33 6.31 16.71
CA GLN A 134 -0.26 7.75 16.52
C GLN A 134 -1.61 8.39 16.18
N GLU A 135 -2.53 7.63 15.60
CA GLU A 135 -3.89 8.13 15.28
C GLU A 135 -4.71 8.42 16.54
N GLY A 136 -4.45 7.69 17.64
CA GLY A 136 -5.16 7.87 18.91
C GLY A 136 -4.76 9.12 19.71
N GLU A 137 -3.67 9.79 19.39
CA GLU A 137 -3.11 10.85 20.24
C GLU A 137 -3.33 12.30 19.75
N ASN A 138 -3.65 12.55 18.47
CA ASN A 138 -3.79 13.91 17.96
C ASN A 138 -4.71 14.06 16.74
N ASP A 139 -5.61 15.03 16.79
CA ASP A 139 -6.44 15.51 15.67
C ASP A 139 -5.65 16.18 14.52
N LEU A 140 -4.37 16.37 14.68
CA LEU A 140 -3.50 16.96 13.65
C LEU A 140 -2.78 15.84 12.88
N PRO A 141 -2.66 15.97 11.55
CA PRO A 141 -1.92 15.01 10.74
C PRO A 141 -0.46 14.98 11.22
N SER A 142 -0.16 14.00 12.06
CA SER A 142 1.16 13.88 12.69
C SER A 142 2.23 13.76 11.60
N PRO A 143 3.30 14.58 11.64
CA PRO A 143 4.47 14.40 10.77
C PRO A 143 5.05 12.99 10.85
N VAL A 144 4.81 12.32 11.99
CA VAL A 144 5.27 10.96 12.29
C VAL A 144 4.47 9.92 11.51
N ALA A 145 3.12 9.99 11.49
CA ALA A 145 2.28 9.09 10.68
C ALA A 145 2.63 9.19 9.19
N ARG A 146 2.93 10.40 8.71
CA ARG A 146 3.39 10.63 7.34
C ARG A 146 4.75 9.99 7.06
N SER A 147 5.69 10.08 8.01
CA SER A 147 7.00 9.42 7.92
C SER A 147 6.86 7.89 7.85
N TYR A 148 5.95 7.31 8.62
CA TYR A 148 5.67 5.87 8.58
C TYR A 148 5.06 5.44 7.25
N LEU A 149 4.14 6.22 6.67
CA LEU A 149 3.59 5.91 5.35
C LEU A 149 4.69 5.91 4.28
N CYS A 150 5.63 6.85 4.32
CA CYS A 150 6.78 6.86 3.42
C CYS A 150 7.69 5.64 3.62
N ASN A 151 7.99 5.29 4.87
CA ASN A 151 8.76 4.10 5.19
C ASN A 151 8.06 2.83 4.72
N TYR A 152 6.73 2.77 4.89
CA TYR A 152 5.88 1.70 4.43
C TYR A 152 5.94 1.55 2.89
N CYS A 153 5.66 2.61 2.14
CA CYS A 153 5.76 2.59 0.69
C CYS A 153 7.17 2.22 0.22
N SER A 154 8.21 2.77 0.87
CA SER A 154 9.60 2.44 0.59
C SER A 154 9.92 0.96 0.84
N CYS A 155 9.41 0.36 1.91
CA CYS A 155 9.61 -1.07 2.20
C CYS A 155 8.95 -1.95 1.14
N CYS A 156 7.71 -1.65 0.75
CA CYS A 156 6.99 -2.37 -0.29
C CYS A 156 7.70 -2.26 -1.64
N VAL A 157 8.07 -1.04 -2.06
CA VAL A 157 8.77 -0.80 -3.34
C VAL A 157 10.15 -1.47 -3.36
N LYS A 158 10.94 -1.38 -2.28
CA LYS A 158 12.25 -2.06 -2.20
C LYS A 158 12.13 -3.57 -2.28
N ALA A 159 11.09 -4.17 -1.70
CA ALA A 159 10.86 -5.60 -1.77
C ALA A 159 10.53 -6.05 -3.21
N VAL A 160 9.80 -5.22 -3.95
CA VAL A 160 9.47 -5.43 -5.36
C VAL A 160 10.73 -5.26 -6.24
N CYS A 161 11.44 -4.15 -6.10
CA CYS A 161 12.63 -3.86 -6.91
C CYS A 161 13.72 -4.93 -6.75
N ARG A 162 13.90 -5.50 -5.55
CA ARG A 162 14.88 -6.60 -5.35
C ARG A 162 14.53 -7.88 -6.10
N ARG A 163 13.26 -8.12 -6.45
CA ARG A 163 12.86 -9.29 -7.25
C ARG A 163 13.05 -9.06 -8.75
N THR A 164 12.71 -7.89 -9.24
CA THR A 164 12.91 -7.56 -10.66
C THR A 164 14.39 -7.52 -11.05
N TRP A 165 15.27 -7.13 -10.11
CA TRP A 165 16.72 -7.15 -10.32
C TRP A 165 17.31 -8.55 -10.55
N LYS A 166 16.72 -9.59 -9.97
CA LYS A 166 17.22 -10.97 -10.16
C LYS A 166 16.80 -11.63 -11.48
N THR A 167 15.81 -11.08 -12.17
CA THR A 167 15.29 -11.62 -13.43
C THR A 167 15.66 -10.82 -14.67
N ALA A 168 16.16 -9.61 -14.53
CA ALA A 168 16.57 -8.76 -15.65
C ALA A 168 18.10 -8.75 -15.79
N HIS A 169 18.63 -9.66 -16.60
CA HIS A 169 19.95 -9.54 -17.20
C HIS A 169 19.93 -8.50 -18.33
N HIS A 170 19.47 -7.29 -18.09
CA HIS A 170 19.81 -6.13 -18.91
C HIS A 170 19.72 -4.87 -18.06
N VAL A 171 20.86 -4.25 -17.87
CA VAL A 171 21.09 -3.04 -17.10
C VAL A 171 20.37 -1.88 -17.77
N SER A 172 19.35 -1.36 -17.11
CA SER A 172 19.02 0.06 -17.21
C SER A 172 19.04 0.61 -15.80
N THR A 173 20.01 1.44 -15.55
CA THR A 173 20.33 2.07 -14.27
C THR A 173 19.18 2.98 -13.85
N CYS A 174 18.33 2.51 -12.93
CA CYS A 174 17.52 3.43 -12.14
C CYS A 174 18.43 4.15 -11.15
N PHE A 175 19.02 5.25 -11.59
CA PHE A 175 19.76 6.17 -10.75
C PHE A 175 18.75 6.96 -9.90
N TRP A 176 18.72 6.68 -8.61
CA TRP A 176 18.09 7.54 -7.63
C TRP A 176 19.11 8.56 -7.12
N PRO A 177 18.90 9.88 -7.29
CA PRO A 177 19.79 10.86 -6.69
C PRO A 177 19.50 10.94 -5.20
N GLY A 178 20.37 10.35 -4.37
CA GLY A 178 20.29 10.49 -2.91
C GLY A 178 20.83 9.33 -2.07
N TRP A 179 21.22 8.21 -2.64
CA TRP A 179 21.80 7.10 -1.88
C TRP A 179 23.32 7.02 -2.07
N ARG A 180 24.06 7.52 -1.08
CA ARG A 180 25.49 7.19 -0.97
C ARG A 180 25.59 5.70 -0.60
N THR A 181 26.19 4.94 -1.48
CA THR A 181 26.58 3.54 -1.28
C THR A 181 27.52 3.47 -0.08
N ILE A 182 27.08 2.87 1.01
CA ILE A 182 28.01 2.38 2.04
C ILE A 182 28.44 1.01 1.53
N LEU A 183 29.63 0.97 0.92
CA LEU A 183 30.35 -0.26 0.65
C LEU A 183 30.90 -0.76 1.99
N PRO A 184 30.81 -2.06 2.30
CA PRO A 184 31.52 -2.62 3.44
C PRO A 184 33.01 -2.57 3.12
N MET A 185 33.77 -1.87 3.96
CA MET A 185 35.20 -2.08 4.02
C MET A 185 35.52 -3.50 4.50
N ARG A 186 36.54 -4.06 3.93
CA ARG A 186 37.11 -5.38 4.14
C ARG A 186 37.25 -5.79 5.59
#